data_b37549d68480274b49748ca5f882383a
#
_entry.id   b37549d68480274b49748ca5f882383a
#
_cell.length_a   1.000
_cell.length_b   1.000
_cell.length_c   1.000
_cell.angle_alpha   90.00
_cell.angle_beta   90.00
_cell.angle_gamma   90.00
#
_symmetry.space_group_name_H-M   'P 1'
#
loop_
_entity.id
_entity.type
_entity.pdbx_description
1 polymer ?
#
loop_
_entity_poly.entity_id
_entity_poly.type
_entity_poly.pdbx_seq_one_letter_code
_entity_poly.pdbx_strand_id
1 'polypeptide(L)'
;MVSYCVNEGKSMKVRNSITPQGEKLTNVQLGNQWNNIDWKKAENHVNRLQIRITKAVKECKWYLVKRLQYLLTHSYYAKLLATRKPTQNMGKRTAGIDGETWSSPETKMKAALSLTDKKYVAKPLKRVYIEKHGSNKKRPLGIPTMHDRAMQSLYALALEPIAE
;
A
#
# COMPACT_ATOMS: atom_id res chain seq x y z
N MET A 1 -7.80 -1.81 56.65
CA MET A 1 -6.43 -2.18 56.23
C MET A 1 -6.52 -2.67 54.79
N VAL A 2 -6.26 -1.81 53.83
CA VAL A 2 -6.40 -2.12 52.40
C VAL A 2 -4.98 -2.24 51.85
N SER A 3 -4.61 -3.43 51.46
CA SER A 3 -3.27 -3.75 50.91
C SER A 3 -3.21 -3.36 49.45
N TYR A 4 -2.36 -2.41 49.09
CA TYR A 4 -2.05 -2.05 47.70
C TYR A 4 -1.01 -3.03 47.14
N CYS A 5 -1.39 -3.86 46.16
CA CYS A 5 -0.45 -4.60 45.34
C CYS A 5 0.20 -3.66 44.33
N VAL A 6 1.47 -3.37 44.54
CA VAL A 6 2.32 -2.67 43.59
C VAL A 6 2.71 -3.67 42.50
N ASN A 7 2.25 -3.48 41.27
CA ASN A 7 2.63 -4.26 40.12
C ASN A 7 3.88 -3.62 39.50
N GLU A 8 5.03 -4.27 39.69
CA GLU A 8 6.29 -3.88 39.06
C GLU A 8 6.21 -4.05 37.54
N GLY A 9 6.20 -2.93 36.83
CA GLY A 9 6.23 -2.89 35.39
C GLY A 9 7.55 -3.42 34.84
N LYS A 10 7.56 -4.62 34.28
CA LYS A 10 8.67 -5.10 33.43
C LYS A 10 8.73 -4.24 32.17
N SER A 11 9.69 -3.31 32.16
CA SER A 11 10.11 -2.57 30.98
C SER A 11 10.58 -3.54 29.90
N MET A 12 9.78 -3.73 28.85
CA MET A 12 10.24 -4.39 27.63
C MET A 12 11.24 -3.48 26.94
N LYS A 13 12.52 -3.83 27.02
CA LYS A 13 13.55 -3.26 26.14
C LYS A 13 13.19 -3.55 24.69
N VAL A 14 12.65 -2.58 24.01
CA VAL A 14 12.56 -2.57 22.55
C VAL A 14 13.99 -2.62 22.02
N ARG A 15 14.39 -3.74 21.45
CA ARG A 15 15.64 -3.82 20.70
C ARG A 15 15.49 -2.92 19.48
N ASN A 16 16.05 -1.73 19.55
CA ASN A 16 16.25 -0.88 18.38
C ASN A 16 17.15 -1.66 17.43
N SER A 17 16.57 -2.22 16.37
CA SER A 17 17.34 -2.61 15.21
C SER A 17 17.91 -1.32 14.61
N ILE A 18 19.20 -1.10 14.84
CA ILE A 18 19.95 0.00 14.24
C ILE A 18 19.97 -0.29 12.74
N THR A 19 19.07 0.37 12.02
CA THR A 19 19.19 0.52 10.59
C THR A 19 20.30 1.54 10.38
N PRO A 20 21.34 1.27 9.56
CA PRO A 20 22.38 2.27 9.27
C PRO A 20 21.70 3.51 8.70
N GLN A 21 21.76 4.61 9.42
CA GLN A 21 21.22 5.89 8.96
C GLN A 21 22.15 6.42 7.87
N GLY A 22 21.60 6.70 6.68
CA GLY A 22 22.15 7.67 5.78
C GLY A 22 22.65 7.22 4.41
N GLU A 23 22.81 5.95 4.10
CA GLU A 23 23.19 5.55 2.74
C GLU A 23 21.97 5.36 1.86
N LYS A 24 21.83 6.19 0.82
CA LYS A 24 20.84 5.98 -0.23
C LYS A 24 21.16 4.65 -0.91
N LEU A 25 20.27 3.67 -0.78
CA LEU A 25 20.38 2.38 -1.45
C LEU A 25 20.63 2.59 -2.95
N THR A 26 21.62 1.88 -3.49
CA THR A 26 21.90 1.92 -4.93
C THR A 26 20.77 1.28 -5.73
N ASN A 27 20.64 1.61 -7.01
CA ASN A 27 19.61 1.03 -7.87
C ASN A 27 19.68 -0.50 -7.91
N VAL A 28 20.90 -1.06 -7.91
CA VAL A 28 21.13 -2.52 -7.88
C VAL A 28 20.61 -3.14 -6.59
N GLN A 29 20.87 -2.51 -5.44
CA GLN A 29 20.37 -2.99 -4.15
C GLN A 29 18.82 -2.96 -4.09
N LEU A 30 18.19 -1.91 -4.61
CA LEU A 30 16.74 -1.82 -4.69
C LEU A 30 16.14 -2.88 -5.61
N GLY A 31 16.77 -3.14 -6.76
CA GLY A 31 16.36 -4.21 -7.67
C GLY A 31 16.44 -5.59 -7.02
N ASN A 32 17.56 -5.88 -6.35
CA ASN A 32 17.75 -7.13 -5.61
C ASN A 32 16.73 -7.28 -4.47
N GLN A 33 16.45 -6.21 -3.73
CA GLN A 33 15.41 -6.25 -2.69
C GLN A 33 14.04 -6.61 -3.26
N TRP A 34 13.64 -6.02 -4.41
CA TRP A 34 12.36 -6.34 -5.04
C TRP A 34 12.27 -7.79 -5.49
N ASN A 35 13.33 -8.33 -6.09
CA ASN A 35 13.37 -9.70 -6.59
C ASN A 35 13.36 -10.75 -5.47
N ASN A 36 13.90 -10.41 -4.30
CA ASN A 36 13.98 -11.29 -3.14
C ASN A 36 12.79 -11.16 -2.18
N ILE A 37 11.72 -10.45 -2.57
CA ILE A 37 10.53 -10.34 -1.72
C ILE A 37 9.80 -11.67 -1.62
N ASP A 38 9.59 -12.14 -0.40
CA ASP A 38 8.66 -13.23 -0.10
C ASP A 38 7.20 -12.71 -0.18
N TRP A 39 6.61 -12.85 -1.36
CA TRP A 39 5.25 -12.39 -1.64
C TRP A 39 4.20 -13.11 -0.79
N LYS A 40 4.39 -14.40 -0.52
CA LYS A 40 3.46 -15.17 0.33
C LYS A 40 3.45 -14.66 1.77
N LYS A 41 4.61 -14.29 2.29
CA LYS A 41 4.73 -13.64 3.60
C LYS A 41 4.04 -12.28 3.62
N ALA A 42 4.20 -11.48 2.56
CA ALA A 42 3.56 -10.19 2.42
C ALA A 42 2.02 -10.31 2.38
N GLU A 43 1.49 -11.22 1.57
CA GLU A 43 0.06 -11.53 1.47
C GLU A 43 -0.51 -12.03 2.82
N ASN A 44 0.17 -12.97 3.47
CA ASN A 44 -0.25 -13.47 4.79
C ASN A 44 -0.28 -12.37 5.85
N HIS A 45 0.67 -11.43 5.83
CA HIS A 45 0.68 -10.31 6.77
C HIS A 45 -0.54 -9.39 6.57
N VAL A 46 -0.83 -9.03 5.31
CA VAL A 46 -1.97 -8.18 4.97
C VAL A 46 -3.29 -8.89 5.28
N ASN A 47 -3.44 -10.16 4.91
CA ASN A 47 -4.64 -10.96 5.19
C ASN A 47 -4.95 -11.04 6.70
N ARG A 48 -3.92 -11.20 7.55
CA ARG A 48 -4.11 -11.19 9.01
C ARG A 48 -4.69 -9.86 9.51
N LEU A 49 -4.25 -8.73 8.95
CA LEU A 49 -4.81 -7.43 9.29
C LEU A 49 -6.25 -7.28 8.79
N GLN A 50 -6.53 -7.73 7.56
CA GLN A 50 -7.88 -7.71 6.99
C GLN A 50 -8.87 -8.54 7.79
N ILE A 51 -8.52 -9.77 8.18
CA ILE A 51 -9.34 -10.63 9.06
C ILE A 51 -9.64 -9.92 10.39
N ARG A 52 -8.65 -9.24 10.97
CA ARG A 52 -8.85 -8.48 12.22
C ARG A 52 -9.78 -7.29 12.02
N ILE A 53 -9.71 -6.60 10.86
CA ILE A 53 -10.63 -5.52 10.51
C ILE A 53 -12.04 -6.07 10.40
N THR A 54 -12.27 -7.14 9.62
CA THR A 54 -13.58 -7.79 9.46
C THR A 54 -14.18 -8.21 10.81
N LYS A 55 -13.36 -8.80 11.70
CA LYS A 55 -13.82 -9.14 13.05
C LYS A 55 -14.23 -7.90 13.86
N ALA A 56 -13.42 -6.83 13.82
CA ALA A 56 -13.73 -5.60 14.51
C ALA A 56 -15.00 -4.90 13.98
N VAL A 57 -15.26 -5.00 12.66
CA VAL A 57 -16.50 -4.52 12.02
C VAL A 57 -17.71 -5.29 12.54
N LYS A 58 -17.65 -6.63 12.55
CA LYS A 58 -18.72 -7.48 13.08
C LYS A 58 -19.05 -7.21 14.57
N GLU A 59 -18.05 -6.81 15.33
CA GLU A 59 -18.18 -6.44 16.74
C GLU A 59 -18.52 -4.95 16.94
N CYS A 60 -18.76 -4.19 15.86
CA CYS A 60 -19.03 -2.74 15.86
C CYS A 60 -17.95 -1.89 16.57
N LYS A 61 -16.72 -2.37 16.64
CA LYS A 61 -15.59 -1.71 17.29
C LYS A 61 -14.89 -0.72 16.34
N TRP A 62 -15.59 0.32 15.93
CA TRP A 62 -15.13 1.28 14.90
C TRP A 62 -13.80 1.97 15.20
N TYR A 63 -13.50 2.23 16.48
CA TYR A 63 -12.19 2.76 16.87
C TYR A 63 -11.06 1.78 16.51
N LEU A 64 -11.26 0.48 16.77
CA LEU A 64 -10.28 -0.55 16.42
C LEU A 64 -10.15 -0.72 14.90
N VAL A 65 -11.26 -0.63 14.15
CA VAL A 65 -11.27 -0.64 12.70
C VAL A 65 -10.36 0.46 12.14
N LYS A 66 -10.58 1.72 12.55
CA LYS A 66 -9.76 2.86 12.10
C LYS A 66 -8.27 2.66 12.41
N ARG A 67 -7.96 2.16 13.60
CA ARG A 67 -6.57 1.88 14.01
C ARG A 67 -5.93 0.78 13.16
N LEU A 68 -6.66 -0.30 12.86
CA LEU A 68 -6.16 -1.41 12.03
C LEU A 68 -6.00 -0.98 10.57
N GLN A 69 -6.91 -0.17 10.02
CA GLN A 69 -6.78 0.42 8.70
C GLN A 69 -5.53 1.30 8.59
N TYR A 70 -5.29 2.13 9.60
CA TYR A 70 -4.06 2.94 9.67
C TYR A 70 -2.81 2.06 9.67
N LEU A 71 -2.77 1.02 10.50
CA LEU A 71 -1.65 0.07 10.54
C LEU A 71 -1.45 -0.64 9.19
N LEU A 72 -2.55 -0.99 8.50
CA LEU A 72 -2.47 -1.64 7.20
C LEU A 72 -1.89 -0.70 6.15
N THR A 73 -2.42 0.52 6.01
CA THR A 73 -1.96 1.49 5.00
C THR A 73 -0.51 1.94 5.23
N HIS A 74 -0.01 1.88 6.47
CA HIS A 74 1.38 2.20 6.81
C HIS A 74 2.30 0.97 6.78
N SER A 75 1.76 -0.24 6.60
CA SER A 75 2.54 -1.47 6.56
C SER A 75 3.41 -1.54 5.30
N TYR A 76 4.68 -1.88 5.50
CA TYR A 76 5.62 -2.14 4.40
C TYR A 76 5.11 -3.19 3.41
N TYR A 77 4.56 -4.30 3.90
CA TYR A 77 4.02 -5.37 3.06
C TYR A 77 2.80 -4.92 2.24
N ALA A 78 1.92 -4.11 2.82
CA ALA A 78 0.78 -3.58 2.08
C ALA A 78 1.22 -2.63 0.96
N LYS A 79 2.22 -1.79 1.19
CA LYS A 79 2.83 -0.91 0.16
C LYS A 79 3.45 -1.72 -0.99
N LEU A 80 4.13 -2.81 -0.69
CA LEU A 80 4.68 -3.73 -1.70
C LEU A 80 3.57 -4.33 -2.57
N LEU A 81 2.50 -4.87 -1.97
CA LEU A 81 1.37 -5.44 -2.69
C LEU A 81 0.63 -4.38 -3.52
N ALA A 82 0.41 -3.20 -2.95
CA ALA A 82 -0.22 -2.08 -3.63
C ALA A 82 0.59 -1.62 -4.87
N THR A 83 1.92 -1.63 -4.78
CA THR A 83 2.80 -1.33 -5.93
C THR A 83 2.79 -2.46 -6.97
N ARG A 84 2.75 -3.71 -6.52
CA ARG A 84 2.72 -4.88 -7.42
C ARG A 84 1.46 -4.91 -8.27
N LYS A 85 0.28 -4.62 -7.70
CA LYS A 85 -1.04 -4.73 -8.37
C LYS A 85 -1.11 -3.97 -9.70
N PRO A 86 -0.83 -2.66 -9.81
CA PRO A 86 -0.86 -1.94 -11.08
C PRO A 86 0.22 -2.39 -12.08
N THR A 87 1.32 -2.99 -11.62
CA THR A 87 2.38 -3.50 -12.51
C THR A 87 2.08 -4.88 -13.12
N GLN A 88 1.05 -5.56 -12.64
CA GLN A 88 0.60 -6.85 -13.17
C GLN A 88 -0.60 -6.72 -14.12
N ASN A 89 -1.35 -5.62 -14.04
CA ASN A 89 -2.56 -5.40 -14.83
C ASN A 89 -2.24 -5.12 -16.30
N MET A 90 -3.23 -5.30 -17.18
CA MET A 90 -3.16 -4.98 -18.61
C MET A 90 -2.68 -3.53 -18.87
N GLY A 91 -3.08 -2.58 -18.03
CA GLY A 91 -2.71 -1.17 -18.10
C GLY A 91 -1.28 -0.83 -17.62
N LYS A 92 -0.43 -1.82 -17.29
CA LYS A 92 0.93 -1.59 -16.76
C LYS A 92 1.85 -0.76 -17.66
N ARG A 93 1.60 -0.78 -18.98
CA ARG A 93 2.37 -0.02 -20.00
C ARG A 93 1.78 1.35 -20.31
N THR A 94 0.59 1.65 -19.77
CA THR A 94 -0.10 2.91 -20.05
C THR A 94 0.25 3.92 -18.98
N ALA A 95 1.07 4.90 -19.34
CA ALA A 95 1.46 5.99 -18.45
C ALA A 95 0.30 6.97 -18.21
N GLY A 96 0.29 7.60 -17.04
CA GLY A 96 -0.58 8.72 -16.72
C GLY A 96 -0.12 10.01 -17.42
N ILE A 97 -0.48 11.15 -16.83
CA ILE A 97 -0.08 12.48 -17.32
C ILE A 97 1.43 12.73 -17.16
N ASP A 98 2.06 12.06 -16.19
CA ASP A 98 3.49 12.18 -15.90
C ASP A 98 4.40 11.38 -16.85
N GLY A 99 3.83 10.53 -17.69
CA GLY A 99 4.58 9.68 -18.61
C GLY A 99 5.33 8.51 -17.94
N GLU A 100 5.21 8.35 -16.62
CA GLU A 100 5.93 7.33 -15.87
C GLU A 100 5.29 5.96 -15.98
N THR A 101 6.16 4.92 -16.11
CA THR A 101 5.80 3.50 -15.98
C THR A 101 6.80 2.79 -15.08
N TRP A 102 6.34 1.76 -14.36
CA TRP A 102 7.21 0.99 -13.45
C TRP A 102 7.55 -0.36 -14.06
N SER A 103 8.51 -0.37 -14.99
CA SER A 103 8.93 -1.58 -15.69
C SER A 103 10.01 -2.36 -14.92
N SER A 104 10.98 -1.66 -14.35
CA SER A 104 12.13 -2.28 -13.70
C SER A 104 11.91 -2.56 -12.19
N PRO A 105 12.61 -3.57 -11.62
CA PRO A 105 12.51 -3.90 -10.20
C PRO A 105 12.88 -2.74 -9.27
N GLU A 106 13.91 -1.97 -9.60
CA GLU A 106 14.35 -0.83 -8.81
C GLU A 106 13.31 0.30 -8.80
N THR A 107 12.63 0.58 -9.92
CA THR A 107 11.57 1.60 -9.98
C THR A 107 10.37 1.18 -9.14
N LYS A 108 9.99 -0.10 -9.15
CA LYS A 108 8.93 -0.65 -8.32
C LYS A 108 9.27 -0.54 -6.84
N MET A 109 10.51 -0.85 -6.45
CA MET A 109 10.94 -0.76 -5.06
C MET A 109 10.98 0.69 -4.58
N LYS A 110 11.50 1.63 -5.39
CA LYS A 110 11.45 3.06 -5.10
C LYS A 110 10.01 3.55 -4.90
N ALA A 111 9.11 3.14 -5.79
CA ALA A 111 7.71 3.48 -5.70
C ALA A 111 7.08 2.96 -4.40
N ALA A 112 7.32 1.69 -4.03
CA ALA A 112 6.79 1.12 -2.80
C ALA A 112 7.28 1.87 -1.55
N LEU A 113 8.54 2.26 -1.51
CA LEU A 113 9.11 3.04 -0.41
C LEU A 113 8.59 4.48 -0.35
N SER A 114 8.22 5.06 -1.50
CA SER A 114 7.69 6.43 -1.58
C SER A 114 6.19 6.53 -1.29
N LEU A 115 5.45 5.40 -1.25
CA LEU A 115 4.02 5.41 -0.94
C LEU A 115 3.79 5.92 0.48
N THR A 116 3.25 7.13 0.56
CA THR A 116 2.86 7.78 1.82
C THR A 116 1.63 8.65 1.59
N ASP A 117 0.77 8.74 2.59
CA ASP A 117 -0.37 9.64 2.62
C ASP A 117 0.01 11.07 3.03
N LYS A 118 1.19 11.24 3.64
CA LYS A 118 1.67 12.56 4.07
C LYS A 118 1.89 13.45 2.85
N LYS A 119 1.13 14.56 2.79
CA LYS A 119 1.20 15.55 1.71
C LYS A 119 0.89 14.98 0.32
N TYR A 120 0.22 13.80 0.26
CA TYR A 120 -0.20 13.24 -1.02
C TYR A 120 -1.30 14.10 -1.64
N VAL A 121 -1.08 14.48 -2.91
CA VAL A 121 -2.07 15.15 -3.75
C VAL A 121 -2.17 14.36 -5.06
N ALA A 122 -3.38 13.93 -5.39
CA ALA A 122 -3.63 13.21 -6.63
C ALA A 122 -3.34 14.08 -7.84
N LYS A 123 -2.65 13.54 -8.84
CA LYS A 123 -2.37 14.25 -10.10
C LYS A 123 -3.60 14.24 -11.01
N PRO A 124 -3.72 15.22 -11.94
CA PRO A 124 -4.76 15.20 -12.95
C PRO A 124 -4.76 13.93 -13.79
N LEU A 125 -5.94 13.46 -14.20
CA LEU A 125 -6.07 12.30 -15.06
C LEU A 125 -5.70 12.62 -16.51
N LYS A 126 -4.93 11.73 -17.15
CA LYS A 126 -4.74 11.80 -18.61
C LYS A 126 -6.02 11.34 -19.30
N ARG A 127 -6.67 12.22 -20.03
CA ARG A 127 -7.91 11.91 -20.75
C ARG A 127 -7.60 11.29 -22.11
N VAL A 128 -8.17 10.13 -22.38
CA VAL A 128 -8.11 9.42 -23.66
C VAL A 128 -9.54 9.12 -24.10
N TYR A 129 -9.83 9.25 -25.39
CA TYR A 129 -11.14 8.92 -25.95
C TYR A 129 -11.09 7.55 -26.60
N ILE A 130 -11.94 6.64 -26.15
CA ILE A 130 -12.08 5.29 -26.72
C ILE A 130 -13.43 5.15 -27.41
N GLU A 131 -13.48 4.41 -28.49
CA GLU A 131 -14.69 4.14 -29.24
C GLU A 131 -15.68 3.33 -28.40
N LYS A 132 -16.94 3.69 -28.47
CA LYS A 132 -18.01 2.93 -27.83
C LYS A 132 -18.44 1.81 -28.78
N HIS A 133 -18.40 0.57 -28.32
CA HIS A 133 -18.83 -0.58 -29.11
C HIS A 133 -20.27 -0.38 -29.65
N GLY A 134 -20.44 -0.55 -30.97
CA GLY A 134 -21.74 -0.37 -31.64
C GLY A 134 -22.21 1.06 -31.86
N SER A 135 -21.32 2.06 -31.73
CA SER A 135 -21.67 3.46 -31.96
C SER A 135 -20.44 4.28 -32.40
N ASN A 136 -20.65 5.26 -33.28
CA ASN A 136 -19.60 6.22 -33.68
C ASN A 136 -19.24 7.24 -32.58
N LYS A 137 -19.84 7.13 -31.39
CA LYS A 137 -19.57 8.03 -30.26
C LYS A 137 -18.34 7.55 -29.47
N LYS A 138 -17.51 8.50 -29.06
CA LYS A 138 -16.34 8.23 -28.20
C LYS A 138 -16.71 8.49 -26.73
N ARG A 139 -16.19 7.66 -25.83
CA ARG A 139 -16.27 7.87 -24.37
C ARG A 139 -14.93 8.34 -23.81
N PRO A 140 -14.90 9.35 -22.93
CA PRO A 140 -13.67 9.74 -22.26
C PRO A 140 -13.28 8.69 -21.23
N LEU A 141 -11.99 8.35 -21.19
CA LEU A 141 -11.36 7.50 -20.17
C LEU A 141 -10.29 8.32 -19.46
N GLY A 142 -10.39 8.44 -18.14
CA GLY A 142 -9.36 9.06 -17.30
C GLY A 142 -8.32 8.03 -16.87
N ILE A 143 -7.06 8.26 -17.19
CA ILE A 143 -5.94 7.38 -16.84
C ILE A 143 -5.14 8.04 -15.71
N PRO A 144 -5.18 7.50 -14.48
CA PRO A 144 -4.37 8.00 -13.36
C PRO A 144 -2.90 7.63 -13.53
N THR A 145 -2.02 8.31 -12.81
CA THR A 145 -0.60 7.98 -12.74
C THR A 145 -0.37 6.62 -12.09
N MET A 146 0.81 6.03 -12.28
CA MET A 146 1.16 4.75 -11.64
C MET A 146 1.15 4.88 -10.11
N HIS A 147 1.60 6.03 -9.59
CA HIS A 147 1.57 6.33 -8.16
C HIS A 147 0.13 6.41 -7.62
N ASP A 148 -0.78 7.09 -8.32
CA ASP A 148 -2.18 7.18 -7.92
C ASP A 148 -2.87 5.81 -7.93
N ARG A 149 -2.57 4.96 -8.94
CA ARG A 149 -3.08 3.58 -9.00
C ARG A 149 -2.58 2.74 -7.82
N ALA A 150 -1.33 2.90 -7.41
CA ALA A 150 -0.79 2.20 -6.25
C ALA A 150 -1.42 2.72 -4.95
N MET A 151 -1.63 4.03 -4.82
CA MET A 151 -2.35 4.60 -3.67
C MET A 151 -3.79 4.08 -3.60
N GLN A 152 -4.52 4.07 -4.72
CA GLN A 152 -5.86 3.47 -4.80
C GLN A 152 -5.84 2.00 -4.37
N SER A 153 -4.85 1.21 -4.84
CA SER A 153 -4.70 -0.19 -4.44
C SER A 153 -4.41 -0.34 -2.96
N LEU A 154 -3.62 0.55 -2.36
CA LEU A 154 -3.30 0.54 -0.94
C LEU A 154 -4.55 0.80 -0.08
N TYR A 155 -5.33 1.81 -0.45
CA TYR A 155 -6.57 2.11 0.26
C TYR A 155 -7.63 1.04 0.03
N ALA A 156 -7.71 0.44 -1.16
CA ALA A 156 -8.61 -0.67 -1.43
C ALA A 156 -8.36 -1.84 -0.46
N LEU A 157 -7.09 -2.23 -0.21
CA LEU A 157 -6.75 -3.27 0.77
C LEU A 157 -7.29 -2.98 2.18
N ALA A 158 -7.41 -1.70 2.56
CA ALA A 158 -7.91 -1.30 3.87
C ALA A 158 -9.44 -1.15 3.93
N LEU A 159 -10.11 -0.98 2.78
CA LEU A 159 -11.55 -0.76 2.68
C LEU A 159 -12.32 -2.05 2.35
N GLU A 160 -11.74 -2.96 1.54
CA GLU A 160 -12.36 -4.24 1.19
C GLU A 160 -12.96 -4.98 2.41
N PRO A 161 -12.25 -5.11 3.56
CA PRO A 161 -12.78 -5.85 4.71
C PRO A 161 -14.00 -5.21 5.39
N ILE A 162 -14.39 -4.01 5.01
CA ILE A 162 -15.57 -3.31 5.54
C ILE A 162 -16.75 -3.43 4.58
N ALA A 163 -16.46 -3.57 3.29
CA ALA A 163 -17.49 -3.63 2.25
C ALA A 163 -18.09 -5.02 2.06
N GLU A 164 -17.45 -6.06 2.58
CA GLU A 164 -17.92 -7.45 2.60
C GLU A 164 -18.71 -7.75 3.88
#